data_f8d44c8c28b9a8c2acd0cafc609d8c3e
#
_entry.id   f8d44c8c28b9a8c2acd0cafc609d8c3e
#
_cell.length_a   1.000
_cell.length_b   1.000
_cell.length_c   1.000
_cell.angle_alpha   90.00
_cell.angle_beta   90.00
_cell.angle_gamma   90.00
#
_symmetry.space_group_name_H-M   'P 1'
#
loop_
_entity.id
_entity.type
_entity.pdbx_description
1 polymer ?
#
loop_
_entity_poly.entity_id
_entity_poly.type
_entity_poly.pdbx_seq_one_letter_code
_entity_poly.pdbx_strand_id
1 'polypeptide(L)'
;MERESLFLIIAFLISIIDLFFYWKGIFRGEIIPHPFTFFIWTVILTISSLELIRGEEWRWVLSISIPTMSCFFALIFGMSKWKILSINWLDYFFFISGICLIIFWQIEPRYTHVLIVMIVIDATAYASSFKKAWIAPFTENSLPYLISVGVYIATILAISVWNFENLGLWIWTAGVNFTFACFIFGRQYYVKRFRN
;
A
#
# COMPACT_ATOMS: atom_id res chain seq x y z
N MET A 1 18.94 19.21 -3.49
CA MET A 1 19.43 18.11 -4.34
C MET A 1 20.11 16.99 -3.54
N GLU A 2 21.15 17.28 -2.73
CA GLU A 2 21.81 16.22 -1.92
C GLU A 2 20.89 15.60 -0.85
N ARG A 3 20.13 16.41 -0.11
CA ARG A 3 19.19 15.95 0.92
C ARG A 3 18.09 15.07 0.32
N GLU A 4 17.45 15.51 -0.76
CA GLU A 4 16.43 14.78 -1.47
C GLU A 4 16.94 13.39 -1.91
N SER A 5 18.07 13.37 -2.62
CA SER A 5 18.68 12.13 -3.09
C SER A 5 19.05 11.18 -1.94
N LEU A 6 19.55 11.70 -0.82
CA LEU A 6 19.88 10.91 0.36
C LEU A 6 18.64 10.21 0.92
N PHE A 7 17.55 10.94 1.14
CA PHE A 7 16.34 10.36 1.72
C PHE A 7 15.61 9.41 0.75
N LEU A 8 15.67 9.66 -0.57
CA LEU A 8 15.17 8.72 -1.56
C LEU A 8 15.97 7.40 -1.56
N ILE A 9 17.29 7.47 -1.42
CA ILE A 9 18.14 6.27 -1.27
C ILE A 9 17.77 5.52 0.01
N ILE A 10 17.59 6.23 1.13
CA ILE A 10 17.15 5.62 2.40
C ILE A 10 15.79 4.94 2.22
N ALA A 11 14.80 5.61 1.61
CA ALA A 11 13.49 5.05 1.33
C ALA A 11 13.60 3.78 0.47
N PHE A 12 14.43 3.81 -0.57
CA PHE A 12 14.69 2.66 -1.44
C PHE A 12 15.28 1.47 -0.68
N LEU A 13 16.29 1.71 0.17
CA LEU A 13 16.92 0.65 0.98
C LEU A 13 15.91 0.04 1.99
N ILE A 14 15.10 0.88 2.64
CA ILE A 14 14.05 0.39 3.55
C ILE A 14 13.01 -0.41 2.76
N SER A 15 12.65 -0.01 1.53
CA SER A 15 11.72 -0.74 0.66
C SER A 15 12.23 -2.15 0.30
N ILE A 16 13.54 -2.32 0.12
CA ILE A 16 14.13 -3.65 -0.09
C ILE A 16 13.95 -4.53 1.16
N ILE A 17 14.16 -3.95 2.35
CA ILE A 17 13.97 -4.66 3.61
C ILE A 17 12.49 -5.04 3.79
N ASP A 18 11.57 -4.11 3.50
CA ASP A 18 10.13 -4.35 3.53
C ASP A 18 9.72 -5.50 2.60
N LEU A 19 10.17 -5.43 1.35
CA LEU A 19 9.97 -6.48 0.35
C LEU A 19 10.43 -7.85 0.87
N PHE A 20 11.63 -7.92 1.46
CA PHE A 20 12.17 -9.16 2.00
C PHE A 20 11.27 -9.75 3.10
N PHE A 21 10.85 -8.95 4.08
CA PHE A 21 10.01 -9.42 5.18
C PHE A 21 8.60 -9.79 4.70
N TYR A 22 8.02 -9.02 3.76
CA TYR A 22 6.72 -9.29 3.19
C TYR A 22 6.72 -10.64 2.44
N TRP A 23 7.67 -10.85 1.53
CA TRP A 23 7.78 -12.10 0.76
C TRP A 23 8.17 -13.30 1.61
N LYS A 24 9.03 -13.11 2.61
CA LYS A 24 9.31 -14.14 3.61
C LYS A 24 8.03 -14.60 4.31
N GLY A 25 7.15 -13.68 4.69
CA GLY A 25 5.85 -13.98 5.28
C GLY A 25 4.94 -14.75 4.32
N ILE A 26 4.90 -14.38 3.03
CA ILE A 26 4.15 -15.09 1.99
C ILE A 26 4.66 -16.54 1.83
N PHE A 27 5.97 -16.72 1.68
CA PHE A 27 6.56 -18.07 1.49
C PHE A 27 6.41 -18.97 2.72
N ARG A 28 6.30 -18.39 3.91
CA ARG A 28 5.99 -19.12 5.15
C ARG A 28 4.51 -19.40 5.35
N GLY A 29 3.64 -18.86 4.49
CA GLY A 29 2.20 -18.96 4.65
C GLY A 29 1.61 -18.10 5.77
N GLU A 30 2.42 -17.21 6.34
CA GLU A 30 2.00 -16.24 7.39
C GLU A 30 1.22 -15.08 6.80
N ILE A 31 1.44 -14.77 5.51
CA ILE A 31 0.76 -13.69 4.78
C ILE A 31 0.05 -14.28 3.56
N ILE A 32 -1.22 -13.99 3.43
CA ILE A 32 -2.02 -14.28 2.23
C ILE A 32 -2.52 -12.95 1.66
N PRO A 33 -1.91 -12.42 0.58
CA PRO A 33 -2.31 -11.14 0.00
C PRO A 33 -3.77 -11.13 -0.42
N HIS A 34 -4.49 -10.01 -0.16
CA HIS A 34 -5.86 -9.85 -0.63
C HIS A 34 -5.85 -9.37 -2.09
N PRO A 35 -6.37 -10.14 -3.07
CA PRO A 35 -6.15 -9.86 -4.49
C PRO A 35 -6.74 -8.51 -4.93
N PHE A 36 -7.89 -8.09 -4.42
CA PHE A 36 -8.50 -6.81 -4.78
C PHE A 36 -7.67 -5.61 -4.30
N THR A 37 -7.14 -5.68 -3.07
CA THR A 37 -6.22 -4.68 -2.53
C THR A 37 -4.99 -4.53 -3.43
N PHE A 38 -4.34 -5.65 -3.74
CA PHE A 38 -3.11 -5.63 -4.54
C PHE A 38 -3.36 -5.30 -6.00
N PHE A 39 -4.54 -5.59 -6.54
CA PHE A 39 -4.93 -5.11 -7.87
C PHE A 39 -5.00 -3.58 -7.89
N ILE A 40 -5.74 -2.97 -6.96
CA ILE A 40 -5.87 -1.51 -6.87
C ILE A 40 -4.49 -0.86 -6.71
N TRP A 41 -3.68 -1.34 -5.78
CA TRP A 41 -2.33 -0.81 -5.57
C TRP A 41 -1.43 -0.98 -6.81
N THR A 42 -1.48 -2.11 -7.49
CA THR A 42 -0.72 -2.32 -8.74
C THR A 42 -1.11 -1.29 -9.79
N VAL A 43 -2.41 -1.06 -9.98
CA VAL A 43 -2.90 -0.09 -10.97
C VAL A 43 -2.45 1.34 -10.61
N ILE A 44 -2.66 1.77 -9.36
CA ILE A 44 -2.27 3.12 -8.90
C ILE A 44 -0.78 3.33 -9.08
N LEU A 45 0.05 2.41 -8.58
CA LEU A 45 1.50 2.53 -8.64
C LEU A 45 2.02 2.50 -10.09
N THR A 46 1.39 1.70 -10.96
CA THR A 46 1.73 1.68 -12.40
C THR A 46 1.41 3.02 -13.05
N ILE A 47 0.21 3.58 -12.82
CA ILE A 47 -0.16 4.89 -13.36
C ILE A 47 0.79 5.97 -12.81
N SER A 48 1.06 5.99 -11.51
CA SER A 48 2.01 6.92 -10.90
C SER A 48 3.41 6.81 -11.48
N SER A 49 3.88 5.58 -11.75
CA SER A 49 5.17 5.35 -12.40
C SER A 49 5.20 5.93 -13.82
N LEU A 50 4.12 5.76 -14.60
CA LEU A 50 4.02 6.30 -15.95
C LEU A 50 4.00 7.84 -15.96
N GLU A 51 3.31 8.47 -15.01
CA GLU A 51 3.30 9.93 -14.88
C GLU A 51 4.70 10.47 -14.51
N LEU A 52 5.42 9.81 -13.60
CA LEU A 52 6.79 10.19 -13.24
C LEU A 52 7.77 10.01 -14.42
N ILE A 53 7.60 8.94 -15.22
CA ILE A 53 8.40 8.73 -16.45
C ILE A 53 8.15 9.86 -17.46
N ARG A 54 6.89 10.27 -17.67
CA ARG A 54 6.54 11.38 -18.56
C ARG A 54 7.11 12.71 -18.10
N GLY A 55 7.18 12.91 -16.75
CA GLY A 55 7.79 14.09 -16.14
C GLY A 55 9.32 14.04 -16.03
N GLU A 56 9.97 13.00 -16.55
CA GLU A 56 11.44 12.77 -16.48
C GLU A 56 11.96 12.66 -15.03
N GLU A 57 11.11 12.31 -14.07
CA GLU A 57 11.41 12.23 -12.64
C GLU A 57 11.95 10.82 -12.24
N TRP A 58 13.02 10.38 -12.88
CA TRP A 58 13.57 9.02 -12.78
C TRP A 58 13.93 8.59 -11.35
N ARG A 59 14.32 9.52 -10.48
CA ARG A 59 14.64 9.21 -9.08
C ARG A 59 13.42 8.70 -8.32
N TRP A 60 12.27 9.33 -8.56
CA TRP A 60 11.00 8.93 -7.97
C TRP A 60 10.49 7.63 -8.57
N VAL A 61 10.69 7.42 -9.89
CA VAL A 61 10.37 6.14 -10.56
C VAL A 61 11.11 4.99 -9.89
N LEU A 62 12.42 5.14 -9.63
CA LEU A 62 13.19 4.11 -8.94
C LEU A 62 12.64 3.81 -7.54
N SER A 63 12.22 4.83 -6.78
CA SER A 63 11.70 4.63 -5.43
C SER A 63 10.40 3.83 -5.38
N ILE A 64 9.52 3.95 -6.40
CA ILE A 64 8.24 3.24 -6.45
C ILE A 64 8.26 1.96 -7.30
N SER A 65 9.34 1.69 -8.04
CA SER A 65 9.44 0.51 -8.90
C SER A 65 9.36 -0.81 -8.11
N ILE A 66 10.09 -0.89 -6.99
CA ILE A 66 10.08 -2.08 -6.11
C ILE A 66 8.68 -2.33 -5.52
N PRO A 67 8.01 -1.34 -4.87
CA PRO A 67 6.63 -1.50 -4.43
C PRO A 67 5.68 -1.92 -5.56
N THR A 68 5.78 -1.34 -6.76
CA THR A 68 4.94 -1.69 -7.91
C THR A 68 5.09 -3.16 -8.30
N MET A 69 6.32 -3.63 -8.46
CA MET A 69 6.59 -5.04 -8.78
C MET A 69 6.11 -5.97 -7.67
N SER A 70 6.34 -5.59 -6.41
CA SER A 70 5.88 -6.37 -5.25
C SER A 70 4.36 -6.52 -5.24
N CYS A 71 3.61 -5.44 -5.46
CA CYS A 71 2.15 -5.48 -5.53
C CYS A 71 1.65 -6.37 -6.67
N PHE A 72 2.28 -6.29 -7.86
CA PHE A 72 1.92 -7.13 -9.00
C PHE A 72 2.10 -8.63 -8.69
N PHE A 73 3.23 -9.03 -8.15
CA PHE A 73 3.45 -10.42 -7.77
C PHE A 73 2.57 -10.87 -6.61
N ALA A 74 2.34 -9.99 -5.62
CA ALA A 74 1.41 -10.27 -4.52
C ALA A 74 -0.03 -10.45 -5.01
N LEU A 75 -0.46 -9.70 -6.03
CA LEU A 75 -1.74 -9.91 -6.72
C LEU A 75 -1.82 -11.32 -7.30
N ILE A 76 -0.82 -11.75 -8.09
CA ILE A 76 -0.80 -13.08 -8.72
C ILE A 76 -0.87 -14.16 -7.64
N PHE A 77 -0.08 -14.03 -6.58
CA PHE A 77 -0.09 -14.98 -5.48
C PHE A 77 -1.44 -14.98 -4.74
N GLY A 78 -2.00 -13.82 -4.44
CA GLY A 78 -3.32 -13.68 -3.82
C GLY A 78 -4.42 -14.34 -4.64
N MET A 79 -4.39 -14.18 -5.98
CA MET A 79 -5.33 -14.85 -6.89
C MET A 79 -5.20 -16.37 -6.83
N SER A 80 -3.99 -16.92 -6.69
CA SER A 80 -3.78 -18.37 -6.54
C SER A 80 -4.38 -18.92 -5.23
N LYS A 81 -4.58 -18.07 -4.22
CA LYS A 81 -5.14 -18.42 -2.91
C LYS A 81 -6.59 -17.97 -2.74
N TRP A 82 -7.27 -17.58 -3.82
CA TRP A 82 -8.65 -17.06 -3.81
C TRP A 82 -9.64 -17.90 -2.99
N LYS A 83 -9.55 -19.25 -3.10
CA LYS A 83 -10.46 -20.16 -2.40
C LYS A 83 -10.31 -20.13 -0.87
N ILE A 84 -9.17 -19.68 -0.35
CA ILE A 84 -8.89 -19.62 1.09
C ILE A 84 -9.41 -18.29 1.68
N LEU A 85 -9.54 -17.26 0.85
CA LEU A 85 -10.02 -15.95 1.24
C LEU A 85 -11.55 -15.94 1.30
N SER A 86 -12.11 -15.47 2.41
CA SER A 86 -13.56 -15.29 2.58
C SER A 86 -14.03 -14.02 1.85
N ILE A 87 -13.88 -14.01 0.52
CA ILE A 87 -14.31 -12.89 -0.32
C ILE A 87 -15.84 -12.86 -0.36
N ASN A 88 -16.41 -11.68 -0.10
CA ASN A 88 -17.85 -11.47 -0.10
C ASN A 88 -18.23 -10.19 -0.86
N TRP A 89 -19.52 -9.84 -0.84
CA TRP A 89 -20.05 -8.68 -1.54
C TRP A 89 -19.41 -7.35 -1.14
N LEU A 90 -18.96 -7.18 0.12
CA LEU A 90 -18.26 -5.97 0.57
C LEU A 90 -16.89 -5.81 -0.12
N ASP A 91 -16.18 -6.91 -0.36
CA ASP A 91 -14.91 -6.85 -1.08
C ASP A 91 -15.12 -6.42 -2.52
N TYR A 92 -16.17 -6.93 -3.17
CA TYR A 92 -16.56 -6.47 -4.52
C TYR A 92 -16.99 -5.01 -4.52
N PHE A 93 -17.74 -4.57 -3.51
CA PHE A 93 -18.15 -3.16 -3.37
C PHE A 93 -16.90 -2.24 -3.29
N PHE A 94 -15.95 -2.52 -2.41
CA PHE A 94 -14.72 -1.73 -2.30
C PHE A 94 -13.89 -1.80 -3.58
N PHE A 95 -13.78 -2.97 -4.20
CA PHE A 95 -13.07 -3.15 -5.46
C PHE A 95 -13.67 -2.31 -6.59
N ILE A 96 -14.98 -2.41 -6.80
CA ILE A 96 -15.69 -1.64 -7.84
C ILE A 96 -15.59 -0.14 -7.55
N SER A 97 -15.76 0.28 -6.29
CA SER A 97 -15.59 1.68 -5.90
C SER A 97 -14.18 2.19 -6.24
N GLY A 98 -13.14 1.40 -5.96
CA GLY A 98 -11.76 1.73 -6.33
C GLY A 98 -11.58 1.88 -7.83
N ILE A 99 -12.14 0.97 -8.63
CA ILE A 99 -12.10 1.07 -10.11
C ILE A 99 -12.83 2.32 -10.62
N CYS A 100 -14.02 2.61 -10.11
CA CYS A 100 -14.76 3.82 -10.49
C CYS A 100 -13.95 5.09 -10.19
N LEU A 101 -13.28 5.15 -9.03
CA LEU A 101 -12.45 6.28 -8.64
C LEU A 101 -11.19 6.39 -9.53
N ILE A 102 -10.57 5.27 -9.91
CA ILE A 102 -9.43 5.28 -10.86
C ILE A 102 -9.88 5.84 -12.21
N ILE A 103 -11.05 5.43 -12.72
CA ILE A 103 -11.61 5.96 -13.97
C ILE A 103 -11.89 7.45 -13.83
N PHE A 104 -12.52 7.88 -12.72
CA PHE A 104 -12.77 9.29 -12.43
C PHE A 104 -11.48 10.11 -12.42
N TRP A 105 -10.43 9.62 -11.79
CA TRP A 105 -9.13 10.27 -11.78
C TRP A 105 -8.56 10.50 -13.19
N GLN A 106 -8.74 9.55 -14.11
CA GLN A 106 -8.27 9.70 -15.51
C GLN A 106 -9.05 10.76 -16.30
N ILE A 107 -10.32 11.02 -15.92
CA ILE A 107 -11.19 11.96 -16.62
C ILE A 107 -11.01 13.40 -16.11
N GLU A 108 -10.79 13.59 -14.81
CA GLU A 108 -10.69 14.90 -14.16
C GLU A 108 -9.32 15.06 -13.46
N PRO A 109 -8.26 15.43 -14.19
CA PRO A 109 -6.89 15.45 -13.67
C PRO A 109 -6.53 16.71 -12.87
N ARG A 110 -7.47 17.43 -12.27
CA ARG A 110 -7.15 18.61 -11.43
C ARG A 110 -6.41 18.18 -10.17
N TYR A 111 -5.22 18.76 -9.95
CA TYR A 111 -4.21 18.27 -9.00
C TYR A 111 -4.74 18.06 -7.56
N THR A 112 -5.50 18.98 -7.01
CA THR A 112 -6.05 18.86 -5.64
C THR A 112 -7.12 17.77 -5.54
N HIS A 113 -7.95 17.62 -6.57
CA HIS A 113 -8.96 16.57 -6.64
C HIS A 113 -8.30 15.20 -6.79
N VAL A 114 -7.23 15.11 -7.58
CA VAL A 114 -6.43 13.89 -7.77
C VAL A 114 -5.92 13.35 -6.44
N LEU A 115 -5.34 14.20 -5.59
CA LEU A 115 -4.81 13.78 -4.29
C LEU A 115 -5.91 13.17 -3.39
N ILE A 116 -7.04 13.85 -3.27
CA ILE A 116 -8.17 13.36 -2.47
C ILE A 116 -8.70 12.04 -3.04
N VAL A 117 -8.84 11.95 -4.36
CA VAL A 117 -9.29 10.73 -5.04
C VAL A 117 -8.31 9.59 -4.79
N MET A 118 -7.00 9.82 -4.89
CA MET A 118 -5.99 8.79 -4.58
C MET A 118 -6.06 8.30 -3.14
N ILE A 119 -6.24 9.20 -2.16
CA ILE A 119 -6.45 8.83 -0.76
C ILE A 119 -7.70 7.96 -0.59
N VAL A 120 -8.80 8.32 -1.24
CA VAL A 120 -10.05 7.54 -1.17
C VAL A 120 -9.91 6.17 -1.85
N ILE A 121 -9.22 6.10 -3.00
CA ILE A 121 -8.92 4.83 -3.67
C ILE A 121 -8.11 3.91 -2.74
N ASP A 122 -7.05 4.45 -2.14
CA ASP A 122 -6.19 3.71 -1.22
C ASP A 122 -6.98 3.24 0.02
N ALA A 123 -7.86 4.08 0.55
CA ALA A 123 -8.76 3.70 1.64
C ALA A 123 -9.68 2.52 1.28
N THR A 124 -10.22 2.46 0.04
CA THR A 124 -11.02 1.31 -0.41
C THR A 124 -10.19 0.02 -0.49
N ALA A 125 -8.93 0.12 -0.94
CA ALA A 125 -8.01 -1.00 -0.96
C ALA A 125 -7.70 -1.51 0.46
N TYR A 126 -7.41 -0.61 1.40
CA TYR A 126 -7.21 -0.97 2.81
C TYR A 126 -8.46 -1.55 3.47
N ALA A 127 -9.66 -1.09 3.13
CA ALA A 127 -10.90 -1.60 3.72
C ALA A 127 -11.04 -3.13 3.58
N SER A 128 -10.72 -3.68 2.41
CA SER A 128 -10.69 -5.13 2.18
C SER A 128 -9.63 -5.83 3.04
N SER A 129 -8.44 -5.22 3.21
CA SER A 129 -7.37 -5.75 4.05
C SER A 129 -7.73 -5.71 5.54
N PHE A 130 -8.32 -4.62 6.03
CA PHE A 130 -8.82 -4.51 7.41
C PHE A 130 -9.88 -5.56 7.70
N LYS A 131 -10.86 -5.74 6.80
CA LYS A 131 -11.87 -6.78 6.91
C LYS A 131 -11.23 -8.17 6.99
N LYS A 132 -10.27 -8.48 6.10
CA LYS A 132 -9.56 -9.75 6.11
C LYS A 132 -8.81 -9.96 7.43
N ALA A 133 -8.07 -8.97 7.91
CA ALA A 133 -7.33 -9.04 9.17
C ALA A 133 -8.28 -9.18 10.40
N TRP A 134 -9.50 -8.63 10.33
CA TRP A 134 -10.51 -8.86 11.36
C TRP A 134 -10.96 -10.32 11.43
N ILE A 135 -11.22 -10.94 10.28
CA ILE A 135 -11.73 -12.31 10.18
C ILE A 135 -10.63 -13.33 10.41
N ALA A 136 -9.48 -13.14 9.77
CA ALA A 136 -8.34 -14.07 9.74
C ALA A 136 -7.02 -13.36 10.09
N PRO A 137 -6.82 -12.88 11.36
CA PRO A 137 -5.70 -12.02 11.73
C PRO A 137 -4.33 -12.69 11.56
N PHE A 138 -4.25 -14.01 11.61
CA PHE A 138 -3.01 -14.77 11.44
C PHE A 138 -2.61 -15.00 9.98
N THR A 139 -3.36 -14.43 9.03
CA THR A 139 -3.01 -14.37 7.61
C THR A 139 -2.42 -13.01 7.22
N GLU A 140 -2.10 -12.18 8.20
CA GLU A 140 -1.41 -10.90 8.06
C GLU A 140 -0.27 -10.78 9.07
N ASN A 141 0.77 -10.03 8.70
CA ASN A 141 1.90 -9.73 9.56
C ASN A 141 2.04 -8.20 9.68
N SER A 142 2.13 -7.67 10.90
CA SER A 142 2.25 -6.24 11.15
C SER A 142 3.62 -5.66 10.78
N LEU A 143 4.67 -6.49 10.78
CA LEU A 143 6.05 -6.01 10.60
C LEU A 143 6.30 -5.33 9.25
N PRO A 144 5.90 -5.87 8.08
CA PRO A 144 6.07 -5.17 6.81
C PRO A 144 5.40 -3.79 6.80
N TYR A 145 4.19 -3.67 7.31
CA TYR A 145 3.48 -2.38 7.37
C TYR A 145 4.19 -1.36 8.27
N LEU A 146 4.83 -1.79 9.37
CA LEU A 146 5.66 -0.90 10.19
C LEU A 146 6.94 -0.47 9.46
N ILE A 147 7.56 -1.37 8.69
CA ILE A 147 8.73 -1.03 7.86
C ILE A 147 8.31 -0.03 6.77
N SER A 148 7.16 -0.23 6.13
CA SER A 148 6.58 0.70 5.15
C SER A 148 6.38 2.11 5.73
N VAL A 149 6.00 2.26 7.01
CA VAL A 149 5.95 3.57 7.67
C VAL A 149 7.31 4.28 7.58
N GLY A 150 8.42 3.55 7.80
CA GLY A 150 9.76 4.07 7.66
C GLY A 150 10.08 4.54 6.24
N VAL A 151 9.62 3.80 5.22
CA VAL A 151 9.73 4.20 3.80
C VAL A 151 9.05 5.55 3.58
N TYR A 152 7.79 5.69 4.02
CA TYR A 152 7.02 6.92 3.79
C TYR A 152 7.55 8.10 4.59
N ILE A 153 8.06 7.89 5.82
CA ILE A 153 8.75 8.95 6.58
C ILE A 153 10.00 9.43 5.82
N ALA A 154 10.82 8.52 5.31
CA ALA A 154 11.99 8.89 4.51
C ALA A 154 11.60 9.65 3.23
N THR A 155 10.52 9.22 2.57
CA THR A 155 9.95 9.91 1.40
C THR A 155 9.48 11.33 1.74
N ILE A 156 8.77 11.52 2.85
CA ILE A 156 8.35 12.84 3.35
C ILE A 156 9.56 13.75 3.59
N LEU A 157 10.62 13.22 4.19
CA LEU A 157 11.85 13.96 4.45
C LEU A 157 12.63 14.31 3.17
N ALA A 158 12.42 13.59 2.06
CA ALA A 158 12.99 13.92 0.76
C ALA A 158 12.32 15.15 0.12
N ILE A 159 11.06 15.43 0.44
CA ILE A 159 10.28 16.53 -0.18
C ILE A 159 10.81 17.88 0.27
N SER A 160 11.09 18.75 -0.71
CA SER A 160 11.63 20.10 -0.47
C SER A 160 10.55 21.12 -0.15
N VAL A 161 9.37 21.02 -0.78
CA VAL A 161 8.26 21.98 -0.62
C VAL A 161 7.15 21.31 0.21
N TRP A 162 7.01 21.77 1.44
CA TRP A 162 6.06 21.23 2.41
C TRP A 162 4.70 21.92 2.30
N ASN A 163 3.82 21.32 1.54
CA ASN A 163 2.42 21.71 1.41
C ASN A 163 1.53 20.47 1.35
N PHE A 164 0.22 20.64 1.40
CA PHE A 164 -0.73 19.53 1.39
C PHE A 164 -0.64 18.71 0.09
N GLU A 165 -0.40 19.35 -1.04
CA GLU A 165 -0.34 18.67 -2.34
C GLU A 165 0.84 17.72 -2.45
N ASN A 166 1.98 18.09 -1.88
CA ASN A 166 3.19 17.27 -1.91
C ASN A 166 3.24 16.23 -0.78
N LEU A 167 2.67 16.52 0.38
CA LEU A 167 2.80 15.69 1.58
C LEU A 167 1.58 14.84 1.88
N GLY A 168 0.39 15.26 1.44
CA GLY A 168 -0.88 14.70 1.89
C GLY A 168 -0.99 13.19 1.67
N LEU A 169 -0.60 12.71 0.48
CA LEU A 169 -0.63 11.28 0.16
C LEU A 169 0.35 10.48 1.04
N TRP A 170 1.58 10.98 1.21
CA TRP A 170 2.60 10.27 1.97
C TRP A 170 2.29 10.21 3.47
N ILE A 171 1.75 11.31 4.02
CA ILE A 171 1.27 11.35 5.41
C ILE A 171 0.10 10.38 5.59
N TRP A 172 -0.86 10.38 4.65
CA TRP A 172 -1.97 9.42 4.65
C TRP A 172 -1.44 7.98 4.64
N THR A 173 -0.56 7.66 3.69
CA THR A 173 -0.07 6.29 3.51
C THR A 173 0.76 5.83 4.71
N ALA A 174 1.60 6.71 5.29
CA ALA A 174 2.30 6.41 6.54
C ALA A 174 1.30 6.13 7.68
N GLY A 175 0.29 6.99 7.83
CA GLY A 175 -0.74 6.88 8.87
C GLY A 175 -1.58 5.61 8.75
N VAL A 176 -2.04 5.26 7.55
CA VAL A 176 -2.86 4.07 7.34
C VAL A 176 -2.04 2.78 7.54
N ASN A 177 -0.77 2.74 7.09
CA ASN A 177 0.12 1.61 7.35
C ASN A 177 0.36 1.40 8.84
N PHE A 178 0.64 2.48 9.58
CA PHE A 178 0.80 2.42 11.04
C PHE A 178 -0.47 1.92 11.71
N THR A 179 -1.63 2.49 11.36
CA THR A 179 -2.94 2.10 11.90
C THR A 179 -3.23 0.64 11.62
N PHE A 180 -2.96 0.18 10.40
CA PHE A 180 -3.18 -1.20 10.00
C PHE A 180 -2.25 -2.18 10.74
N ALA A 181 -0.97 -1.83 10.92
CA ALA A 181 -0.03 -2.62 11.69
C ALA A 181 -0.48 -2.76 13.16
N CYS A 182 -0.89 -1.66 13.79
CA CYS A 182 -1.45 -1.67 15.15
C CYS A 182 -2.73 -2.52 15.24
N PHE A 183 -3.59 -2.42 14.23
CA PHE A 183 -4.82 -3.20 14.16
C PHE A 183 -4.54 -4.70 14.07
N ILE A 184 -3.64 -5.14 13.19
CA ILE A 184 -3.23 -6.55 13.08
C ILE A 184 -2.70 -7.05 14.42
N PHE A 185 -1.75 -6.34 15.01
CA PHE A 185 -1.14 -6.70 16.28
C PHE A 185 -2.18 -6.82 17.40
N GLY A 186 -3.03 -5.81 17.57
CA GLY A 186 -4.10 -5.80 18.56
C GLY A 186 -5.10 -6.94 18.37
N ARG A 187 -5.47 -7.21 17.10
CA ARG A 187 -6.43 -8.29 16.79
C ARG A 187 -5.83 -9.67 17.03
N GLN A 188 -4.57 -9.89 16.66
CA GLN A 188 -3.85 -11.13 16.95
C GLN A 188 -3.72 -11.36 18.47
N TYR A 189 -3.35 -10.31 19.23
CA TYR A 189 -3.25 -10.38 20.67
C TYR A 189 -4.61 -10.74 21.32
N TYR A 190 -5.69 -10.06 20.90
CA TYR A 190 -7.03 -10.33 21.39
C TYR A 190 -7.46 -11.78 21.15
N VAL A 191 -7.28 -12.28 19.92
CA VAL A 191 -7.68 -13.66 19.57
C VAL A 191 -6.86 -14.68 20.35
N LYS A 192 -5.54 -14.48 20.51
CA LYS A 192 -4.69 -15.39 21.32
C LYS A 192 -5.12 -15.42 22.77
N ARG A 193 -5.54 -14.29 23.35
CA ARG A 193 -5.85 -14.19 24.77
C ARG A 193 -7.24 -14.70 25.13
N PHE A 194 -8.22 -14.51 24.27
CA PHE A 194 -9.64 -14.71 24.62
C PHE A 194 -10.34 -15.81 23.79
N ARG A 195 -9.66 -16.42 22.85
CA ARG A 195 -10.23 -17.49 22.00
C ARG A 195 -9.53 -18.86 22.16
N ASN A 196 -8.47 -18.93 22.99
CA ASN A 196 -7.90 -20.13 23.57
C ASN A 196 -8.43 -20.29 25.00
#